data_9b3ab9ec6447ad84d7569440b4be4110
#
_entry.id   9b3ab9ec6447ad84d7569440b4be4110
#
_cell.length_a   1.000
_cell.length_b   1.000
_cell.length_c   1.000
_cell.angle_alpha   90.00
_cell.angle_beta   90.00
_cell.angle_gamma   90.00
#
_symmetry.space_group_name_H-M   'P 1'
#
loop_
_entity.id
_entity.type
_entity.pdbx_description
1 polymer ?
#
loop_
_entity_poly.entity_id
_entity_poly.type
_entity_poly.pdbx_seq_one_letter_code
_entity_poly.pdbx_strand_id
1 'polypeptide(L)'
;MFTTEPTLSQRIERMIERTPIIDPHTHIRIDQPNAPDLASLMSYHWVRTELFAVGMPAKDFDPALPADERVRRSIPYLKRMRNTAMAWCLFRIFRDLYEFQDSHLTEANYRNLFDRVAASGRDPNWFSSVLKGRCNIDTFVTSLGNASADSAKNPSNARFMLDAHYLFCPGVATDLEPFFIGRTTKTGYYEALASLCEGERPATTEALARHLRSWLDRTVTGPVRFTNVFIPIEQRFGPPDESHAQLALSQADDDWEISDADLAALVKFVTWTVLQWHNDHHKAFQIAVGAEYFICDGKSIPRFQQTWTSDMAKALHQFPNARFDLMVASDVLSHEVAVLARQFPNIYSSGYWWHNFFPATIEKTVSLRMQVAPMTKFGGFLCDAYYVEWTYGKLQVVKKAMASALARMVESGFYEEEDLPPILHQTLHDTPRDLYDLA
;
A
#
# COMPACT_ATOMS: atom_id res chain seq x y z
N MET A 1 29.54 -15.80 -30.19
CA MET A 1 28.23 -15.55 -29.54
C MET A 1 27.61 -14.37 -30.26
N PHE A 2 26.56 -14.58 -31.02
CA PHE A 2 25.81 -13.47 -31.61
C PHE A 2 25.06 -12.78 -30.45
N THR A 3 25.48 -11.57 -30.10
CA THR A 3 24.71 -10.72 -29.19
C THR A 3 23.49 -10.27 -30.00
N THR A 4 22.34 -10.93 -29.75
CA THR A 4 21.08 -10.43 -30.29
C THR A 4 20.82 -9.05 -29.71
N GLU A 5 20.47 -8.08 -30.54
CA GLU A 5 20.06 -6.75 -30.08
C GLU A 5 18.92 -6.89 -29.04
N PRO A 6 18.93 -6.06 -28.01
CA PRO A 6 17.88 -6.12 -26.99
C PRO A 6 16.53 -5.78 -27.62
N THR A 7 15.51 -6.54 -27.27
CA THR A 7 14.13 -6.25 -27.68
C THR A 7 13.69 -4.87 -27.16
N LEU A 8 12.67 -4.28 -27.75
CA LEU A 8 12.11 -3.01 -27.28
C LEU A 8 11.72 -3.07 -25.80
N SER A 9 11.04 -4.13 -25.37
CA SER A 9 10.71 -4.32 -23.96
C SER A 9 11.96 -4.35 -23.05
N GLN A 10 13.04 -4.99 -23.48
CA GLN A 10 14.31 -5.00 -22.72
C GLN A 10 14.98 -3.63 -22.67
N ARG A 11 14.87 -2.82 -23.73
CA ARG A 11 15.36 -1.44 -23.70
C ARG A 11 14.56 -0.59 -22.72
N ILE A 12 13.24 -0.74 -22.73
CA ILE A 12 12.35 -0.03 -21.79
C ILE A 12 12.60 -0.48 -20.34
N GLU A 13 12.80 -1.79 -20.07
CA GLU A 13 13.21 -2.26 -18.74
C GLU A 13 14.46 -1.52 -18.24
N ARG A 14 15.47 -1.32 -19.12
CA ARG A 14 16.69 -0.56 -18.78
C ARG A 14 16.43 0.92 -18.57
N MET A 15 15.47 1.52 -19.30
CA MET A 15 15.06 2.91 -19.04
C MET A 15 14.44 3.05 -17.65
N ILE A 16 13.56 2.13 -17.26
CA ILE A 16 12.95 2.09 -15.91
C ILE A 16 14.05 1.93 -14.84
N GLU A 17 15.04 1.04 -15.05
CA GLU A 17 16.15 0.83 -14.10
C GLU A 17 16.99 2.09 -13.85
N ARG A 18 17.10 2.96 -14.84
CA ARG A 18 17.86 4.21 -14.76
C ARG A 18 17.05 5.38 -14.21
N THR A 19 15.74 5.26 -14.24
CA THR A 19 14.83 6.30 -13.74
C THR A 19 14.83 6.27 -12.21
N PRO A 20 15.01 7.39 -11.52
CA PRO A 20 14.81 7.46 -10.07
C PRO A 20 13.35 7.19 -9.74
N ILE A 21 13.13 6.51 -8.62
CA ILE A 21 11.79 6.10 -8.19
C ILE A 21 11.51 6.68 -6.82
N ILE A 22 10.29 7.14 -6.63
CA ILE A 22 9.70 7.41 -5.31
C ILE A 22 8.68 6.31 -5.01
N ASP A 23 8.83 5.67 -3.85
CA ASP A 23 7.89 4.66 -3.36
C ASP A 23 6.97 5.28 -2.30
N PRO A 24 5.75 5.70 -2.66
CA PRO A 24 4.88 6.47 -1.77
C PRO A 24 4.08 5.61 -0.78
N HIS A 25 4.30 4.29 -0.73
CA HIS A 25 3.55 3.44 0.19
C HIS A 25 4.29 2.13 0.48
N THR A 26 4.82 2.03 1.70
CA THR A 26 5.42 0.81 2.25
C THR A 26 4.96 0.56 3.67
N HIS A 27 5.25 -0.63 4.20
CA HIS A 27 5.11 -1.00 5.61
C HIS A 27 6.45 -1.38 6.24
N ILE A 28 7.56 -0.94 5.65
CA ILE A 28 8.90 -1.24 6.13
C ILE A 28 9.12 -0.58 7.49
N ARG A 29 9.45 -1.38 8.50
CA ARG A 29 9.85 -0.89 9.82
C ARG A 29 11.28 -0.39 9.79
N ILE A 30 11.52 0.83 10.22
CA ILE A 30 12.87 1.43 10.20
C ILE A 30 13.86 0.64 11.07
N ASP A 31 13.42 0.11 12.22
CA ASP A 31 14.28 -0.66 13.12
C ASP A 31 14.56 -2.09 12.63
N GLN A 32 13.80 -2.57 11.63
CA GLN A 32 13.97 -3.92 11.06
C GLN A 32 13.58 -3.92 9.57
N PRO A 33 14.33 -3.20 8.71
CA PRO A 33 13.94 -3.04 7.31
C PRO A 33 14.24 -4.26 6.44
N ASN A 34 15.11 -5.17 6.91
CA ASN A 34 15.54 -6.38 6.22
C ASN A 34 14.84 -7.61 6.80
N ALA A 35 14.58 -8.62 5.97
CA ALA A 35 14.13 -9.91 6.45
C ALA A 35 15.19 -10.55 7.36
N PRO A 36 14.89 -10.86 8.63
CA PRO A 36 15.89 -11.40 9.57
C PRO A 36 16.34 -12.82 9.22
N ASP A 37 15.48 -13.57 8.53
CA ASP A 37 15.72 -14.94 8.07
C ASP A 37 14.79 -15.31 6.90
N LEU A 38 15.03 -16.46 6.28
CA LEU A 38 14.25 -16.94 5.13
C LEU A 38 12.77 -17.22 5.50
N ALA A 39 12.50 -17.70 6.73
CA ALA A 39 11.12 -17.94 7.14
C ALA A 39 10.35 -16.62 7.29
N SER A 40 10.99 -15.58 7.79
CA SER A 40 10.42 -14.24 7.90
C SER A 40 10.14 -13.65 6.51
N LEU A 41 11.07 -13.82 5.56
CA LEU A 41 10.86 -13.43 4.17
C LEU A 41 9.66 -14.17 3.56
N MET A 42 9.55 -15.48 3.78
CA MET A 42 8.44 -16.32 3.30
C MET A 42 7.15 -16.15 4.10
N SER A 43 7.18 -15.48 5.25
CA SER A 43 5.98 -15.15 6.05
C SER A 43 5.15 -14.01 5.44
N TYR A 44 5.59 -13.43 4.32
CA TYR A 44 4.80 -12.46 3.59
C TYR A 44 3.41 -13.05 3.30
N HIS A 45 2.35 -12.29 3.62
CA HIS A 45 0.99 -12.84 3.65
C HIS A 45 0.56 -13.50 2.32
N TRP A 46 0.96 -12.96 1.16
CA TRP A 46 0.67 -13.58 -0.14
C TRP A 46 1.35 -14.94 -0.35
N VAL A 47 2.60 -15.10 0.14
CA VAL A 47 3.27 -16.42 0.10
C VAL A 47 2.54 -17.42 0.96
N ARG A 48 2.18 -17.02 2.19
CA ARG A 48 1.40 -17.88 3.11
C ARG A 48 0.05 -18.28 2.50
N THR A 49 -0.67 -17.31 1.93
CA THR A 49 -1.96 -17.56 1.27
C THR A 49 -1.83 -18.63 0.19
N GLU A 50 -0.81 -18.53 -0.68
CA GLU A 50 -0.60 -19.52 -1.74
C GLU A 50 -0.14 -20.88 -1.20
N LEU A 51 0.75 -20.91 -0.19
CA LEU A 51 1.17 -22.16 0.46
C LEU A 51 -0.04 -22.91 1.06
N PHE A 52 -0.94 -22.20 1.73
CA PHE A 52 -2.14 -22.80 2.31
C PHE A 52 -3.16 -23.19 1.23
N ALA A 53 -3.29 -22.41 0.17
CA ALA A 53 -4.17 -22.73 -0.95
C ALA A 53 -3.75 -24.03 -1.67
N VAL A 54 -2.45 -24.34 -1.72
CA VAL A 54 -1.96 -25.61 -2.30
C VAL A 54 -1.90 -26.77 -1.30
N GLY A 55 -2.48 -26.59 -0.10
CA GLY A 55 -2.73 -27.63 0.88
C GLY A 55 -1.68 -27.76 1.99
N MET A 56 -0.83 -26.74 2.20
CA MET A 56 0.05 -26.72 3.38
C MET A 56 -0.79 -26.52 4.65
N PRO A 57 -0.66 -27.38 5.68
CA PRO A 57 -1.34 -27.16 6.95
C PRO A 57 -0.81 -25.90 7.64
N ALA A 58 -1.69 -25.03 8.18
CA ALA A 58 -1.28 -23.80 8.85
C ALA A 58 -0.29 -24.06 10.02
N LYS A 59 -0.47 -25.16 10.77
CA LYS A 59 0.43 -25.58 11.83
C LYS A 59 1.89 -25.84 11.38
N ASP A 60 2.09 -26.13 10.08
CA ASP A 60 3.44 -26.37 9.53
C ASP A 60 4.17 -25.07 9.21
N PHE A 61 3.48 -23.93 9.27
CA PHE A 61 4.07 -22.59 9.14
C PHE A 61 3.78 -21.70 10.38
N ASP A 62 3.50 -22.33 11.52
CA ASP A 62 3.24 -21.64 12.78
C ASP A 62 4.49 -20.87 13.25
N PRO A 63 4.38 -19.58 13.61
CA PRO A 63 5.48 -18.80 14.18
C PRO A 63 6.17 -19.42 15.41
N ALA A 64 5.47 -20.27 16.17
CA ALA A 64 6.04 -20.99 17.31
C ALA A 64 7.08 -22.06 16.90
N LEU A 65 7.08 -22.51 15.63
CA LEU A 65 8.09 -23.43 15.13
C LEU A 65 9.40 -22.70 14.85
N PRO A 66 10.57 -23.38 14.97
CA PRO A 66 11.84 -22.86 14.52
C PRO A 66 11.78 -22.38 13.06
N ALA A 67 12.46 -21.28 12.77
CA ALA A 67 12.40 -20.64 11.46
C ALA A 67 12.84 -21.58 10.31
N ASP A 68 13.93 -22.34 10.52
CA ASP A 68 14.44 -23.30 9.54
C ASP A 68 13.45 -24.47 9.30
N GLU A 69 12.76 -24.91 10.35
CA GLU A 69 11.75 -25.95 10.25
C GLU A 69 10.52 -25.48 9.44
N ARG A 70 10.08 -24.24 9.62
CA ARG A 70 9.00 -23.65 8.80
C ARG A 70 9.37 -23.65 7.31
N VAL A 71 10.60 -23.24 6.99
CA VAL A 71 11.10 -23.29 5.60
C VAL A 71 11.11 -24.71 5.07
N ARG A 72 11.71 -25.64 5.83
CA ARG A 72 11.81 -27.05 5.43
C ARG A 72 10.45 -27.67 5.12
N ARG A 73 9.46 -27.44 5.99
CA ARG A 73 8.08 -27.93 5.79
C ARG A 73 7.39 -27.31 4.59
N SER A 74 7.75 -26.11 4.18
CA SER A 74 7.15 -25.43 3.02
C SER A 74 7.66 -25.96 1.67
N ILE A 75 8.83 -26.58 1.62
CA ILE A 75 9.49 -27.03 0.38
C ILE A 75 8.59 -27.84 -0.55
N PRO A 76 7.84 -28.88 -0.08
CA PRO A 76 6.99 -29.67 -0.96
C PRO A 76 5.85 -28.87 -1.63
N TYR A 77 5.42 -27.80 -0.97
CA TYR A 77 4.30 -26.95 -1.42
C TYR A 77 4.75 -25.87 -2.41
N LEU A 78 5.96 -25.33 -2.29
CA LEU A 78 6.52 -24.35 -3.21
C LEU A 78 6.49 -24.80 -4.68
N LYS A 79 6.67 -26.10 -4.94
CA LYS A 79 6.58 -26.64 -6.30
C LYS A 79 5.21 -26.50 -6.92
N ARG A 80 4.14 -26.53 -6.09
CA ARG A 80 2.75 -26.48 -6.55
C ARG A 80 2.31 -25.08 -6.95
N MET A 81 2.99 -24.03 -6.46
CA MET A 81 2.68 -22.63 -6.77
C MET A 81 3.64 -21.97 -7.79
N ARG A 82 4.53 -22.75 -8.42
CA ARG A 82 5.58 -22.24 -9.33
C ARG A 82 5.09 -21.48 -10.56
N ASN A 83 3.84 -21.63 -10.93
CA ASN A 83 3.19 -20.90 -12.02
C ASN A 83 2.75 -19.50 -11.64
N THR A 84 2.70 -19.15 -10.34
CA THR A 84 2.21 -17.84 -9.90
C THR A 84 3.27 -16.77 -10.01
N ALA A 85 2.84 -15.53 -10.24
CA ALA A 85 3.75 -14.39 -10.24
C ALA A 85 4.35 -14.12 -8.84
N MET A 86 3.62 -14.52 -7.77
CA MET A 86 4.12 -14.49 -6.40
C MET A 86 5.35 -15.39 -6.24
N ALA A 87 5.25 -16.66 -6.67
CA ALA A 87 6.38 -17.58 -6.64
C ALA A 87 7.53 -17.12 -7.54
N TRP A 88 7.22 -16.58 -8.73
CA TRP A 88 8.23 -15.98 -9.59
C TRP A 88 8.99 -14.85 -8.88
N CYS A 89 8.26 -13.94 -8.22
CA CYS A 89 8.82 -12.84 -7.45
C CYS A 89 9.73 -13.34 -6.31
N LEU A 90 9.26 -14.31 -5.52
CA LEU A 90 10.03 -14.92 -4.44
C LEU A 90 11.35 -15.53 -4.95
N PHE A 91 11.30 -16.32 -6.02
CA PHE A 91 12.50 -16.93 -6.59
C PHE A 91 13.40 -15.91 -7.30
N ARG A 92 12.83 -14.79 -7.77
CA ARG A 92 13.62 -13.68 -8.29
C ARG A 92 14.43 -13.00 -7.18
N ILE A 93 13.80 -12.79 -6.00
CA ILE A 93 14.50 -12.31 -4.80
C ILE A 93 15.64 -13.27 -4.44
N PHE A 94 15.38 -14.57 -4.38
CA PHE A 94 16.40 -15.57 -4.05
C PHE A 94 17.58 -15.53 -5.00
N ARG A 95 17.32 -15.44 -6.29
CA ARG A 95 18.35 -15.42 -7.34
C ARG A 95 19.19 -14.15 -7.32
N ASP A 96 18.54 -13.02 -7.30
CA ASP A 96 19.21 -11.74 -7.56
C ASP A 96 19.84 -11.13 -6.31
N LEU A 97 19.24 -11.35 -5.14
CA LEU A 97 19.74 -10.81 -3.88
C LEU A 97 20.60 -11.80 -3.09
N TYR A 98 20.37 -13.11 -3.25
CA TYR A 98 21.03 -14.16 -2.48
C TYR A 98 21.76 -15.18 -3.35
N GLU A 99 21.96 -14.90 -4.64
CA GLU A 99 22.73 -15.76 -5.56
C GLU A 99 22.26 -17.24 -5.61
N PHE A 100 20.96 -17.47 -5.41
CA PHE A 100 20.39 -18.80 -5.47
C PHE A 100 20.15 -19.20 -6.93
N GLN A 101 21.00 -20.07 -7.46
CA GLN A 101 20.99 -20.43 -8.89
C GLN A 101 20.08 -21.60 -9.23
N ASP A 102 19.66 -22.38 -8.23
CA ASP A 102 18.80 -23.54 -8.46
C ASP A 102 17.37 -23.13 -8.86
N SER A 103 16.76 -23.99 -9.67
CA SER A 103 15.36 -23.76 -10.10
C SER A 103 14.34 -24.04 -8.99
N HIS A 104 14.71 -24.80 -7.98
CA HIS A 104 13.83 -25.25 -6.89
C HIS A 104 14.54 -25.22 -5.55
N LEU A 105 13.79 -24.86 -4.51
CA LEU A 105 14.22 -25.07 -3.14
C LEU A 105 13.99 -26.55 -2.77
N THR A 106 15.01 -27.16 -2.16
CA THR A 106 15.04 -28.57 -1.77
C THR A 106 15.63 -28.75 -0.39
N GLU A 107 15.46 -29.92 0.21
CA GLU A 107 16.12 -30.30 1.48
C GLU A 107 17.66 -30.16 1.42
N ALA A 108 18.25 -30.31 0.24
CA ALA A 108 19.70 -30.25 0.07
C ALA A 108 20.26 -28.82 -0.02
N ASN A 109 19.47 -27.85 -0.51
CA ASN A 109 19.97 -26.50 -0.80
C ASN A 109 19.36 -25.38 0.05
N TYR A 110 18.24 -25.63 0.76
CA TYR A 110 17.53 -24.57 1.50
C TYR A 110 18.37 -23.95 2.60
N ARG A 111 19.23 -24.74 3.28
CA ARG A 111 20.02 -24.26 4.42
C ARG A 111 21.04 -23.21 3.99
N ASN A 112 21.69 -23.39 2.85
CA ASN A 112 22.61 -22.40 2.30
C ASN A 112 21.90 -21.07 2.02
N LEU A 113 20.68 -21.11 1.43
CA LEU A 113 19.86 -19.91 1.21
C LEU A 113 19.44 -19.30 2.55
N PHE A 114 19.01 -20.13 3.51
CA PHE A 114 18.62 -19.67 4.84
C PHE A 114 19.74 -18.88 5.53
N ASP A 115 20.97 -19.42 5.50
CA ASP A 115 22.14 -18.78 6.11
C ASP A 115 22.50 -17.45 5.41
N ARG A 116 22.38 -17.37 4.08
CA ARG A 116 22.61 -16.13 3.32
C ARG A 116 21.59 -15.05 3.68
N VAL A 117 20.30 -15.39 3.73
CA VAL A 117 19.25 -14.43 4.13
C VAL A 117 19.52 -13.95 5.56
N ALA A 118 19.80 -14.85 6.49
CA ALA A 118 20.10 -14.47 7.87
C ALA A 118 21.38 -13.62 8.01
N ALA A 119 22.38 -13.81 7.16
CA ALA A 119 23.57 -12.96 7.12
C ALA A 119 23.24 -11.55 6.63
N SER A 120 22.49 -11.44 5.53
CA SER A 120 22.05 -10.15 4.98
C SER A 120 21.11 -9.41 5.94
N GLY A 121 20.24 -10.13 6.66
CA GLY A 121 19.36 -9.55 7.68
C GLY A 121 20.10 -8.80 8.79
N ARG A 122 21.35 -9.19 9.06
CA ARG A 122 22.24 -8.55 10.06
C ARG A 122 23.16 -7.46 9.48
N ASP A 123 23.25 -7.35 8.15
CA ASP A 123 24.10 -6.34 7.50
C ASP A 123 23.42 -4.96 7.56
N PRO A 124 24.00 -3.97 8.26
CA PRO A 124 23.42 -2.64 8.37
C PRO A 124 23.34 -1.89 7.02
N ASN A 125 24.12 -2.31 6.03
CA ASN A 125 24.13 -1.70 4.70
C ASN A 125 23.14 -2.36 3.72
N TRP A 126 22.56 -3.51 4.09
CA TRP A 126 21.70 -4.28 3.18
C TRP A 126 20.52 -3.47 2.68
N PHE A 127 19.80 -2.82 3.59
CA PHE A 127 18.65 -1.98 3.24
C PHE A 127 19.01 -0.96 2.16
N SER A 128 20.04 -0.16 2.39
CA SER A 128 20.44 0.89 1.43
C SER A 128 20.98 0.31 0.12
N SER A 129 21.70 -0.82 0.18
CA SER A 129 22.23 -1.49 -1.00
C SER A 129 21.10 -2.02 -1.91
N VAL A 130 20.01 -2.52 -1.32
CA VAL A 130 18.84 -2.98 -2.08
C VAL A 130 17.98 -1.80 -2.53
N LEU A 131 17.58 -0.92 -1.61
CA LEU A 131 16.67 0.18 -1.91
C LEU A 131 17.25 1.14 -2.95
N LYS A 132 18.46 1.65 -2.72
CA LYS A 132 19.12 2.60 -3.61
C LYS A 132 19.88 1.88 -4.73
N GLY A 133 20.68 0.87 -4.35
CA GLY A 133 21.60 0.23 -5.31
C GLY A 133 20.91 -0.69 -6.31
N ARG A 134 19.83 -1.37 -5.94
CA ARG A 134 19.11 -2.31 -6.81
C ARG A 134 17.77 -1.79 -7.33
N CYS A 135 17.09 -0.95 -6.55
CA CYS A 135 15.76 -0.42 -6.92
C CYS A 135 15.82 1.00 -7.48
N ASN A 136 16.92 1.73 -7.28
CA ASN A 136 17.02 3.16 -7.61
C ASN A 136 15.93 4.01 -6.97
N ILE A 137 15.52 3.65 -5.72
CA ILE A 137 14.51 4.38 -4.97
C ILE A 137 15.20 5.49 -4.18
N ASP A 138 14.84 6.74 -4.48
CA ASP A 138 15.38 7.94 -3.84
C ASP A 138 14.68 8.25 -2.52
N THR A 139 13.37 8.13 -2.49
CA THR A 139 12.52 8.42 -1.34
C THR A 139 11.49 7.30 -1.20
N PHE A 140 11.25 6.89 0.04
CA PHE A 140 10.19 5.95 0.37
C PHE A 140 9.34 6.48 1.52
N VAL A 141 8.06 6.11 1.51
CA VAL A 141 7.10 6.45 2.56
C VAL A 141 6.68 5.19 3.28
N THR A 142 6.73 5.21 4.61
CA THR A 142 6.20 4.14 5.45
C THR A 142 5.24 4.68 6.49
N SER A 143 4.47 3.79 7.11
CA SER A 143 3.57 4.16 8.22
C SER A 143 4.32 4.87 9.34
N LEU A 144 3.73 5.90 9.93
CA LEU A 144 4.31 6.61 11.09
C LEU A 144 4.60 5.64 12.25
N GLY A 145 3.75 4.63 12.45
CA GLY A 145 3.97 3.58 13.45
C GLY A 145 5.20 2.69 13.20
N ASN A 146 5.78 2.74 12.00
CA ASN A 146 7.01 2.04 11.62
C ASN A 146 8.28 2.89 11.77
N ALA A 147 8.15 4.18 12.13
CA ALA A 147 9.28 5.04 12.42
C ALA A 147 10.07 4.50 13.63
N SER A 148 11.39 4.75 13.65
CA SER A 148 12.16 4.46 14.84
C SER A 148 11.79 5.42 15.97
N ALA A 149 11.70 4.90 17.20
CA ALA A 149 11.51 5.72 18.39
C ALA A 149 12.67 6.72 18.59
N ASP A 150 13.87 6.37 18.14
CA ASP A 150 15.01 7.27 18.01
C ASP A 150 14.97 7.92 16.61
N SER A 151 14.51 9.16 16.54
CA SER A 151 14.36 9.88 15.27
C SER A 151 15.68 10.01 14.48
N ALA A 152 16.83 9.98 15.14
CA ALA A 152 18.13 10.01 14.49
C ALA A 152 18.43 8.75 13.65
N LYS A 153 17.72 7.67 13.89
CA LYS A 153 17.83 6.41 13.11
C LYS A 153 16.96 6.42 11.85
N ASN A 154 16.02 7.35 11.73
CA ASN A 154 15.22 7.45 10.53
C ASN A 154 16.10 7.91 9.36
N PRO A 155 16.14 7.16 8.25
CA PRO A 155 16.90 7.56 7.07
C PRO A 155 16.44 8.94 6.55
N SER A 156 17.37 9.75 6.08
CA SER A 156 17.05 11.09 5.57
C SER A 156 16.09 11.10 4.39
N ASN A 157 16.02 10.01 3.65
CA ASN A 157 15.11 9.79 2.53
C ASN A 157 13.80 9.06 2.92
N ALA A 158 13.59 8.78 4.21
CA ALA A 158 12.31 8.27 4.70
C ALA A 158 11.32 9.43 4.90
N ARG A 159 10.08 9.19 4.52
CA ARG A 159 8.92 10.01 4.86
C ARG A 159 7.86 9.11 5.46
N PHE A 160 6.88 9.71 6.13
CA PHE A 160 5.86 8.95 6.83
C PHE A 160 4.47 9.33 6.35
N MET A 161 3.58 8.35 6.36
CA MET A 161 2.14 8.53 6.23
C MET A 161 1.47 8.26 7.58
N LEU A 162 0.42 9.01 7.85
CA LEU A 162 -0.43 8.78 9.01
C LEU A 162 -1.51 7.76 8.64
N ASP A 163 -1.45 6.57 9.20
CA ASP A 163 -2.52 5.59 9.06
C ASP A 163 -3.69 5.98 9.97
N ALA A 164 -4.79 6.39 9.37
CA ALA A 164 -5.97 6.88 10.09
C ALA A 164 -7.24 6.05 9.82
N HIS A 165 -7.10 4.85 9.25
CA HIS A 165 -8.24 3.99 8.88
C HIS A 165 -9.17 3.69 10.04
N TYR A 166 -8.67 3.58 11.26
CA TYR A 166 -9.45 3.35 12.48
C TYR A 166 -10.47 4.47 12.78
N LEU A 167 -10.28 5.67 12.24
CA LEU A 167 -11.23 6.78 12.36
C LEU A 167 -12.36 6.73 11.32
N PHE A 168 -12.19 5.97 10.27
CA PHE A 168 -13.11 5.95 9.12
C PHE A 168 -14.00 4.71 9.10
N CYS A 169 -13.58 3.64 9.73
CA CYS A 169 -14.25 2.36 9.67
C CYS A 169 -14.30 1.70 11.05
N PRO A 170 -15.14 2.18 11.97
CA PRO A 170 -15.45 1.41 13.16
C PRO A 170 -16.11 0.12 12.67
N GLY A 171 -15.38 -0.98 12.79
CA GLY A 171 -15.80 -2.25 12.27
C GLY A 171 -16.88 -2.87 13.12
N VAL A 172 -17.73 -3.64 12.50
CA VAL A 172 -18.40 -4.72 13.17
C VAL A 172 -17.32 -5.59 13.81
N ALA A 173 -17.43 -5.83 15.14
CA ALA A 173 -16.56 -6.78 15.80
C ALA A 173 -16.64 -8.11 15.05
N THR A 174 -15.60 -8.42 14.33
CA THR A 174 -15.42 -9.75 13.78
C THR A 174 -14.29 -10.37 14.59
N ASP A 175 -14.40 -11.63 14.93
CA ASP A 175 -13.35 -12.43 15.55
C ASP A 175 -12.12 -12.59 14.64
N LEU A 176 -11.95 -11.69 13.68
CA LEU A 176 -10.80 -11.61 12.81
C LEU A 176 -9.67 -10.97 13.59
N GLU A 177 -8.57 -11.70 13.66
CA GLU A 177 -7.33 -11.21 14.22
C GLU A 177 -7.03 -9.77 13.78
N PRO A 178 -6.49 -8.92 14.67
CA PRO A 178 -6.22 -7.50 14.44
C PRO A 178 -5.20 -7.24 13.30
N PHE A 179 -4.86 -8.24 12.51
CA PHE A 179 -3.84 -8.17 11.46
C PHE A 179 -4.30 -7.46 10.19
N PHE A 180 -5.57 -7.11 10.05
CA PHE A 180 -6.08 -6.58 8.79
C PHE A 180 -6.86 -5.27 8.93
N ILE A 181 -6.12 -4.25 8.63
CA ILE A 181 -6.42 -3.12 7.75
C ILE A 181 -7.88 -2.68 7.76
N GLY A 182 -8.12 -1.56 8.41
CA GLY A 182 -9.26 -0.70 8.16
C GLY A 182 -10.48 -0.93 9.03
N ARG A 183 -10.54 -1.97 9.84
CA ARG A 183 -11.67 -2.15 10.77
C ARG A 183 -11.17 -2.18 12.21
N THR A 184 -11.50 -1.17 12.95
CA THR A 184 -11.40 -1.22 14.41
C THR A 184 -12.72 -1.68 15.02
N THR A 185 -12.69 -2.30 16.18
CA THR A 185 -13.90 -2.55 16.96
C THR A 185 -14.56 -1.22 17.36
N LYS A 186 -15.84 -1.23 17.75
CA LYS A 186 -16.47 -0.04 18.33
C LYS A 186 -15.66 0.51 19.49
N THR A 187 -15.28 -0.35 20.44
CA THR A 187 -14.41 -0.01 21.57
C THR A 187 -13.11 0.63 21.12
N GLY A 188 -12.40 0.02 20.15
CA GLY A 188 -11.16 0.60 19.63
C GLY A 188 -11.37 1.94 18.93
N TYR A 189 -12.52 2.19 18.32
CA TYR A 189 -12.86 3.49 17.76
C TYR A 189 -13.03 4.54 18.88
N TYR A 190 -13.72 4.19 19.95
CA TYR A 190 -13.90 5.09 21.08
C TYR A 190 -12.59 5.37 21.81
N GLU A 191 -11.77 4.36 22.03
CA GLU A 191 -10.41 4.51 22.57
C GLU A 191 -9.56 5.45 21.71
N ALA A 192 -9.65 5.34 20.38
CA ALA A 192 -8.97 6.22 19.46
C ALA A 192 -9.46 7.67 19.59
N LEU A 193 -10.77 7.90 19.61
CA LEU A 193 -11.33 9.24 19.82
C LEU A 193 -10.95 9.82 21.18
N ALA A 194 -11.02 9.05 22.24
CA ALA A 194 -10.61 9.47 23.59
C ALA A 194 -9.12 9.85 23.61
N SER A 195 -8.26 9.06 22.98
CA SER A 195 -6.83 9.37 22.85
C SER A 195 -6.59 10.66 22.08
N LEU A 196 -7.31 10.91 20.99
CA LEU A 196 -7.21 12.12 20.18
C LEU A 196 -7.67 13.36 20.97
N CYS A 197 -8.62 13.18 21.87
CA CYS A 197 -9.14 14.22 22.75
C CYS A 197 -8.38 14.32 24.08
N GLU A 198 -7.20 13.68 24.19
CA GLU A 198 -6.33 13.74 25.40
C GLU A 198 -7.03 13.23 26.67
N GLY A 199 -7.95 12.29 26.52
CA GLY A 199 -8.77 11.70 27.60
C GLY A 199 -10.00 12.55 27.97
N GLU A 200 -10.19 13.69 27.34
CA GLU A 200 -11.39 14.53 27.55
C GLU A 200 -12.48 14.15 26.52
N ARG A 201 -13.70 13.92 26.98
CA ARG A 201 -14.84 13.74 26.07
C ARG A 201 -15.36 15.09 25.61
N PRO A 202 -15.30 15.44 24.33
CA PRO A 202 -15.85 16.70 23.85
C PRO A 202 -17.39 16.71 23.98
N ALA A 203 -17.93 17.77 24.57
CA ALA A 203 -19.38 17.93 24.74
C ALA A 203 -20.10 18.34 23.43
N THR A 204 -19.35 18.87 22.46
CA THR A 204 -19.91 19.37 21.20
C THR A 204 -19.10 18.91 19.99
N THR A 205 -19.77 18.87 18.84
CA THR A 205 -19.14 18.60 17.55
C THR A 205 -18.03 19.60 17.22
N GLU A 206 -18.17 20.88 17.59
CA GLU A 206 -17.13 21.87 17.41
C GLU A 206 -15.89 21.58 18.27
N ALA A 207 -16.10 21.11 19.51
CA ALA A 207 -15.00 20.71 20.38
C ALA A 207 -14.27 19.50 19.80
N LEU A 208 -15.00 18.48 19.34
CA LEU A 208 -14.42 17.32 18.66
C LEU A 208 -13.64 17.73 17.40
N ALA A 209 -14.21 18.60 16.56
CA ALA A 209 -13.53 19.10 15.37
C ALA A 209 -12.22 19.84 15.70
N ARG A 210 -12.19 20.61 16.78
CA ARG A 210 -10.97 21.28 17.24
C ARG A 210 -9.89 20.29 17.66
N HIS A 211 -10.25 19.24 18.41
CA HIS A 211 -9.30 18.18 18.81
C HIS A 211 -8.74 17.46 17.61
N LEU A 212 -9.57 17.06 16.65
CA LEU A 212 -9.16 16.39 15.41
C LEU A 212 -8.22 17.26 14.59
N ARG A 213 -8.55 18.53 14.39
CA ARG A 213 -7.69 19.48 13.65
C ARG A 213 -6.35 19.68 14.34
N SER A 214 -6.37 19.94 15.66
CA SER A 214 -5.16 20.10 16.45
C SER A 214 -4.26 18.86 16.42
N TRP A 215 -4.85 17.67 16.47
CA TRP A 215 -4.12 16.42 16.31
C TRP A 215 -3.47 16.30 14.93
N LEU A 216 -4.20 16.59 13.84
CA LEU A 216 -3.66 16.60 12.49
C LEU A 216 -2.52 17.62 12.32
N ASP A 217 -2.68 18.84 12.86
CA ASP A 217 -1.67 19.89 12.83
C ASP A 217 -0.35 19.45 13.50
N ARG A 218 -0.46 18.71 14.62
CA ARG A 218 0.71 18.18 15.32
C ARG A 218 1.31 16.94 14.65
N THR A 219 0.51 16.17 13.96
CA THR A 219 0.94 14.86 13.43
C THR A 219 1.36 14.92 11.97
N VAL A 220 0.57 15.57 11.09
CA VAL A 220 0.86 15.65 9.66
C VAL A 220 1.75 16.84 9.36
N THR A 221 2.97 16.80 9.87
CA THR A 221 3.98 17.86 9.76
C THR A 221 5.39 17.27 9.63
N GLY A 222 6.35 18.08 9.19
CA GLY A 222 7.74 17.65 9.04
C GLY A 222 7.87 16.44 8.10
N PRO A 223 8.39 15.30 8.58
CA PRO A 223 8.54 14.09 7.76
C PRO A 223 7.22 13.33 7.52
N VAL A 224 6.15 13.61 8.28
CA VAL A 224 4.82 13.04 8.06
C VAL A 224 4.08 13.88 7.04
N ARG A 225 3.84 13.37 5.86
CA ARG A 225 3.45 14.17 4.70
C ARG A 225 1.96 14.13 4.39
N PHE A 226 1.30 13.01 4.61
CA PHE A 226 -0.10 12.78 4.25
C PHE A 226 -0.77 11.74 5.14
N THR A 227 -2.07 11.58 4.95
CA THR A 227 -2.86 10.55 5.63
C THR A 227 -3.21 9.43 4.66
N ASN A 228 -3.11 8.19 5.14
CA ASN A 228 -3.50 6.99 4.44
C ASN A 228 -4.67 6.31 5.15
N VAL A 229 -5.62 5.80 4.36
CA VAL A 229 -6.73 5.00 4.87
C VAL A 229 -7.00 3.78 3.99
N PHE A 230 -7.39 2.69 4.64
CA PHE A 230 -7.95 1.52 4.02
C PHE A 230 -9.43 1.47 4.36
N ILE A 231 -10.28 1.42 3.35
CA ILE A 231 -11.73 1.44 3.55
C ILE A 231 -12.44 0.30 2.82
N PRO A 232 -13.51 -0.25 3.38
CA PRO A 232 -14.36 -1.20 2.68
C PRO A 232 -15.06 -0.54 1.50
N ILE A 233 -15.50 -1.34 0.53
CA ILE A 233 -16.18 -0.83 -0.67
C ILE A 233 -17.52 -0.17 -0.36
N GLU A 234 -18.13 -0.51 0.77
CA GLU A 234 -19.39 0.06 1.26
C GLU A 234 -19.23 1.44 1.88
N GLN A 235 -18.02 1.79 2.32
CA GLN A 235 -17.77 3.11 2.94
C GLN A 235 -18.08 4.24 1.96
N ARG A 236 -18.81 5.23 2.45
CA ARG A 236 -19.18 6.43 1.70
C ARG A 236 -18.74 7.66 2.45
N PHE A 237 -18.18 8.59 1.70
CA PHE A 237 -17.92 9.93 2.19
C PHE A 237 -19.09 10.83 1.74
N GLY A 238 -19.56 11.67 2.63
CA GLY A 238 -20.64 12.59 2.34
C GLY A 238 -20.82 13.58 3.49
N PRO A 239 -21.55 14.69 3.27
CA PRO A 239 -21.77 15.68 4.30
C PRO A 239 -22.42 15.04 5.54
N PRO A 240 -21.95 15.36 6.74
CA PRO A 240 -22.56 14.87 7.98
C PRO A 240 -23.93 15.55 8.23
N ASP A 241 -24.76 14.86 8.99
CA ASP A 241 -25.82 15.48 9.75
C ASP A 241 -25.22 15.91 11.09
N GLU A 242 -24.86 17.18 11.22
CA GLU A 242 -24.20 17.71 12.41
C GLU A 242 -25.11 17.65 13.65
N SER A 243 -26.42 17.80 13.46
CA SER A 243 -27.40 17.72 14.56
C SER A 243 -27.46 16.29 15.11
N HIS A 244 -27.43 15.28 14.24
CA HIS A 244 -27.39 13.88 14.65
C HIS A 244 -26.04 13.52 15.30
N ALA A 245 -24.93 13.99 14.74
CA ALA A 245 -23.60 13.78 15.34
C ALA A 245 -23.48 14.44 16.72
N GLN A 246 -24.06 15.64 16.90
CA GLN A 246 -24.14 16.33 18.19
C GLN A 246 -24.99 15.54 19.20
N LEU A 247 -26.13 15.02 18.76
CA LEU A 247 -26.98 14.17 19.61
C LEU A 247 -26.23 12.90 20.02
N ALA A 248 -25.54 12.24 19.10
CA ALA A 248 -24.72 11.08 19.36
C ALA A 248 -23.67 11.35 20.45
N LEU A 249 -22.94 12.47 20.37
CA LEU A 249 -21.98 12.88 21.39
C LEU A 249 -22.63 13.13 22.75
N SER A 250 -23.83 13.74 22.79
CA SER A 250 -24.53 14.04 24.04
C SER A 250 -25.10 12.81 24.72
N GLN A 251 -25.38 11.74 23.98
CA GLN A 251 -25.96 10.49 24.48
C GLN A 251 -24.89 9.44 24.82
N ALA A 252 -23.63 9.65 24.37
CA ALA A 252 -22.55 8.75 24.71
C ALA A 252 -22.34 8.72 26.24
N ASP A 253 -22.25 7.53 26.79
CA ASP A 253 -21.87 7.34 28.18
C ASP A 253 -20.37 7.53 28.43
N ASP A 254 -19.86 7.26 29.63
CA ASP A 254 -18.46 7.43 29.97
C ASP A 254 -17.53 6.49 29.13
N ASP A 255 -18.08 5.37 28.66
CA ASP A 255 -17.38 4.42 27.78
C ASP A 255 -17.62 4.69 26.29
N TRP A 256 -18.29 5.80 25.94
CA TRP A 256 -18.65 6.21 24.58
C TRP A 256 -19.61 5.24 23.88
N GLU A 257 -20.34 4.41 24.58
CA GLU A 257 -21.30 3.50 23.97
C GLU A 257 -22.51 4.24 23.43
N ILE A 258 -22.74 4.09 22.12
CA ILE A 258 -23.87 4.67 21.40
C ILE A 258 -24.47 3.64 20.41
N SER A 259 -25.66 3.92 19.89
CA SER A 259 -26.29 3.09 18.88
C SER A 259 -25.49 3.05 17.58
N ASP A 260 -25.72 2.04 16.74
CA ASP A 260 -25.04 1.92 15.43
C ASP A 260 -25.35 3.10 14.50
N ALA A 261 -26.58 3.65 14.58
CA ALA A 261 -26.98 4.80 13.80
C ALA A 261 -26.26 6.08 14.23
N ASP A 262 -26.11 6.26 15.56
CA ASP A 262 -25.39 7.39 16.14
C ASP A 262 -23.89 7.29 15.84
N LEU A 263 -23.33 6.08 15.95
CA LEU A 263 -21.94 5.83 15.56
C LEU A 263 -21.69 6.17 14.10
N ALA A 264 -22.59 5.77 13.19
CA ALA A 264 -22.47 6.10 11.77
C ALA A 264 -22.52 7.61 11.52
N ALA A 265 -23.36 8.36 12.25
CA ALA A 265 -23.43 9.82 12.17
C ALA A 265 -22.13 10.46 12.66
N LEU A 266 -21.59 9.98 13.79
CA LEU A 266 -20.33 10.45 14.36
C LEU A 266 -19.14 10.17 13.43
N VAL A 267 -19.03 8.96 12.87
CA VAL A 267 -17.99 8.59 11.89
C VAL A 267 -18.04 9.50 10.66
N LYS A 268 -19.23 9.79 10.16
CA LYS A 268 -19.39 10.72 9.03
C LYS A 268 -18.88 12.12 9.38
N PHE A 269 -19.18 12.60 10.57
CA PHE A 269 -18.69 13.89 11.04
C PHE A 269 -17.17 13.93 11.18
N VAL A 270 -16.57 12.90 11.78
CA VAL A 270 -15.12 12.75 11.93
C VAL A 270 -14.45 12.69 10.55
N THR A 271 -14.95 11.84 9.66
CA THR A 271 -14.44 11.71 8.28
C THR A 271 -14.46 13.05 7.56
N TRP A 272 -15.60 13.76 7.61
CA TRP A 272 -15.76 15.05 6.94
C TRP A 272 -14.81 16.11 7.50
N THR A 273 -14.64 16.14 8.82
CA THR A 273 -13.71 17.06 9.49
C THR A 273 -12.27 16.81 9.07
N VAL A 274 -11.85 15.55 8.97
CA VAL A 274 -10.51 15.19 8.50
C VAL A 274 -10.31 15.58 7.03
N LEU A 275 -11.28 15.33 6.16
CA LEU A 275 -11.20 15.72 4.74
C LEU A 275 -11.18 17.24 4.58
N GLN A 276 -11.94 17.98 5.39
CA GLN A 276 -11.91 19.45 5.40
C GLN A 276 -10.54 19.98 5.81
N TRP A 277 -9.91 19.37 6.81
CA TRP A 277 -8.55 19.73 7.22
C TRP A 277 -7.56 19.53 6.06
N HIS A 278 -7.63 18.41 5.33
CA HIS A 278 -6.77 18.16 4.17
C HIS A 278 -6.99 19.19 3.07
N ASN A 279 -8.25 19.59 2.86
CA ASN A 279 -8.60 20.64 1.92
C ASN A 279 -8.00 22.00 2.31
N ASP A 280 -8.12 22.39 3.57
CA ASP A 280 -7.67 23.67 4.08
C ASP A 280 -6.12 23.78 4.08
N HIS A 281 -5.43 22.62 4.20
CA HIS A 281 -3.96 22.53 4.24
C HIS A 281 -3.33 22.05 2.93
N HIS A 282 -4.11 21.86 1.87
CA HIS A 282 -3.65 21.35 0.55
C HIS A 282 -2.88 20.03 0.65
N LYS A 283 -3.27 19.15 1.58
CA LYS A 283 -2.59 17.88 1.84
C LYS A 283 -3.15 16.73 1.00
N ALA A 284 -2.29 15.76 0.73
CA ALA A 284 -2.71 14.53 0.09
C ALA A 284 -3.42 13.59 1.06
N PHE A 285 -4.37 12.82 0.52
CA PHE A 285 -5.14 11.81 1.22
C PHE A 285 -5.19 10.55 0.35
N GLN A 286 -4.52 9.51 0.81
CA GLN A 286 -4.41 8.24 0.08
C GLN A 286 -5.51 7.29 0.54
N ILE A 287 -6.25 6.72 -0.40
CA ILE A 287 -7.41 5.86 -0.13
C ILE A 287 -7.20 4.51 -0.82
N ALA A 288 -6.98 3.47 -0.04
CA ALA A 288 -6.98 2.09 -0.49
C ALA A 288 -8.34 1.45 -0.21
N VAL A 289 -9.01 0.91 -1.24
CA VAL A 289 -10.40 0.50 -1.12
C VAL A 289 -10.70 -0.87 -1.70
N GLY A 290 -11.60 -1.59 -1.04
CA GLY A 290 -12.26 -2.79 -1.57
C GLY A 290 -11.48 -4.09 -1.40
N ALA A 291 -10.44 -4.14 -0.55
CA ALA A 291 -9.89 -5.40 -0.08
C ALA A 291 -10.68 -5.86 1.15
N GLU A 292 -11.54 -6.84 0.94
CA GLU A 292 -12.42 -7.36 1.99
C GLU A 292 -11.92 -8.69 2.53
N TYR A 293 -12.01 -8.87 3.84
CA TYR A 293 -11.59 -10.09 4.53
C TYR A 293 -12.79 -10.94 4.92
N PHE A 294 -12.65 -12.26 4.72
CA PHE A 294 -13.62 -13.21 5.27
C PHE A 294 -13.37 -13.41 6.76
N ILE A 295 -14.45 -13.55 7.50
CA ILE A 295 -14.46 -13.74 8.95
C ILE A 295 -13.73 -15.02 9.39
N CYS A 296 -13.75 -16.06 8.55
CA CYS A 296 -13.06 -17.32 8.79
C CYS A 296 -11.76 -17.39 7.99
N ASP A 297 -10.61 -17.49 8.59
CA ASP A 297 -9.31 -17.84 7.99
C ASP A 297 -8.43 -16.70 7.45
N GLY A 298 -8.74 -15.42 7.70
CA GLY A 298 -7.89 -14.29 7.24
C GLY A 298 -7.69 -14.20 5.73
N LYS A 299 -8.62 -14.76 4.95
CA LYS A 299 -8.62 -14.69 3.48
C LYS A 299 -9.26 -13.40 3.02
N SER A 300 -8.74 -12.81 1.95
CA SER A 300 -9.26 -11.56 1.40
C SER A 300 -9.64 -11.72 -0.06
N ILE A 301 -10.65 -10.95 -0.48
CA ILE A 301 -11.08 -10.85 -1.87
C ILE A 301 -11.19 -9.38 -2.28
N PRO A 302 -10.96 -9.07 -3.58
CA PRO A 302 -11.29 -7.77 -4.11
C PRO A 302 -12.80 -7.68 -4.29
N ARG A 303 -13.39 -6.60 -3.78
CA ARG A 303 -14.81 -6.29 -3.98
C ARG A 303 -14.98 -5.03 -4.78
N PHE A 304 -16.08 -4.94 -5.50
CA PHE A 304 -16.49 -3.72 -6.18
C PHE A 304 -17.96 -3.43 -5.94
N GLN A 305 -18.32 -2.16 -6.03
CA GLN A 305 -19.70 -1.70 -6.04
C GLN A 305 -19.87 -0.71 -7.18
N GLN A 306 -20.89 -0.91 -7.99
CA GLN A 306 -21.12 -0.18 -9.25
C GLN A 306 -21.21 1.33 -9.07
N THR A 307 -21.76 1.81 -7.96
CA THR A 307 -21.95 3.25 -7.71
C THR A 307 -20.79 3.90 -6.96
N TRP A 308 -19.78 3.11 -6.51
CA TRP A 308 -18.75 3.61 -5.61
C TRP A 308 -18.01 4.83 -6.17
N THR A 309 -17.54 4.76 -7.41
CA THR A 309 -16.77 5.83 -8.05
C THR A 309 -17.59 7.12 -8.20
N SER A 310 -18.87 7.02 -8.58
CA SER A 310 -19.72 8.19 -8.70
C SER A 310 -20.06 8.84 -7.35
N ASP A 311 -20.23 8.03 -6.32
CA ASP A 311 -20.52 8.53 -4.97
C ASP A 311 -19.27 9.17 -4.35
N MET A 312 -18.10 8.57 -4.54
CA MET A 312 -16.82 9.15 -4.12
C MET A 312 -16.52 10.44 -4.88
N ALA A 313 -16.73 10.48 -6.20
CA ALA A 313 -16.51 11.69 -6.99
C ALA A 313 -17.33 12.88 -6.48
N LYS A 314 -18.60 12.65 -6.14
CA LYS A 314 -19.46 13.70 -5.56
C LYS A 314 -18.93 14.22 -4.23
N ALA A 315 -18.45 13.32 -3.37
CA ALA A 315 -17.90 13.68 -2.08
C ALA A 315 -16.56 14.43 -2.21
N LEU A 316 -15.63 13.89 -3.00
CA LEU A 316 -14.29 14.45 -3.14
C LEU A 316 -14.28 15.79 -3.88
N HIS A 317 -15.28 16.04 -4.75
CA HIS A 317 -15.47 17.33 -5.41
C HIS A 317 -15.72 18.49 -4.42
N GLN A 318 -16.22 18.20 -3.21
CA GLN A 318 -16.41 19.20 -2.15
C GLN A 318 -15.07 19.71 -1.56
N PHE A 319 -13.97 19.01 -1.83
CA PHE A 319 -12.64 19.31 -1.28
C PHE A 319 -11.63 19.58 -2.41
N PRO A 320 -11.79 20.66 -3.17
CA PRO A 320 -11.02 20.88 -4.40
C PRO A 320 -9.51 21.09 -4.18
N ASN A 321 -9.10 21.47 -2.97
CA ASN A 321 -7.72 21.75 -2.63
C ASN A 321 -6.99 20.53 -2.00
N ALA A 322 -7.71 19.53 -1.51
CA ALA A 322 -7.12 18.26 -1.10
C ALA A 322 -6.75 17.43 -2.34
N ARG A 323 -5.69 16.64 -2.24
CA ARG A 323 -5.24 15.75 -3.34
C ARG A 323 -5.54 14.30 -2.97
N PHE A 324 -6.41 13.65 -3.71
CA PHE A 324 -6.88 12.29 -3.40
C PHE A 324 -6.21 11.27 -4.31
N ASP A 325 -5.49 10.30 -3.72
CA ASP A 325 -4.92 9.17 -4.44
C ASP A 325 -5.75 7.92 -4.21
N LEU A 326 -6.37 7.42 -5.28
CA LEU A 326 -7.29 6.28 -5.22
C LEU A 326 -6.60 4.99 -5.65
N MET A 327 -6.47 4.04 -4.72
CA MET A 327 -5.93 2.70 -4.95
C MET A 327 -7.05 1.68 -4.77
N VAL A 328 -7.31 0.87 -5.78
CA VAL A 328 -8.44 -0.08 -5.78
C VAL A 328 -7.96 -1.53 -5.79
N ALA A 329 -8.62 -2.39 -5.00
CA ALA A 329 -8.34 -3.81 -4.97
C ALA A 329 -8.97 -4.56 -6.16
N SER A 330 -10.11 -4.07 -6.68
CA SER A 330 -10.76 -4.65 -7.86
C SER A 330 -10.30 -3.93 -9.12
N ASP A 331 -9.81 -4.69 -10.11
CA ASP A 331 -9.39 -4.16 -11.41
C ASP A 331 -10.58 -3.64 -12.24
N VAL A 332 -11.81 -4.04 -11.90
CA VAL A 332 -13.05 -3.51 -12.50
C VAL A 332 -13.15 -2.01 -12.31
N LEU A 333 -12.72 -1.48 -11.16
CA LEU A 333 -12.74 -0.05 -10.86
C LEU A 333 -11.58 0.75 -11.50
N SER A 334 -10.56 0.08 -12.02
CA SER A 334 -9.36 0.75 -12.54
C SER A 334 -9.66 1.72 -13.68
N HIS A 335 -10.62 1.38 -14.56
CA HIS A 335 -11.05 2.25 -15.65
C HIS A 335 -11.74 3.52 -15.13
N GLU A 336 -12.69 3.34 -14.23
CA GLU A 336 -13.46 4.47 -13.68
C GLU A 336 -12.56 5.42 -12.88
N VAL A 337 -11.61 4.88 -12.10
CA VAL A 337 -10.63 5.70 -11.37
C VAL A 337 -9.71 6.48 -12.34
N ALA A 338 -9.28 5.87 -13.44
CA ALA A 338 -8.51 6.58 -14.46
C ALA A 338 -9.32 7.72 -15.11
N VAL A 339 -10.62 7.49 -15.36
CA VAL A 339 -11.53 8.52 -15.87
C VAL A 339 -11.74 9.64 -14.85
N LEU A 340 -11.88 9.33 -13.56
CA LEU A 340 -11.94 10.35 -12.51
C LEU A 340 -10.66 11.18 -12.46
N ALA A 341 -9.49 10.53 -12.50
CA ALA A 341 -8.21 11.23 -12.51
C ALA A 341 -8.05 12.16 -13.73
N ARG A 342 -8.63 11.79 -14.87
CA ARG A 342 -8.68 12.65 -16.06
C ARG A 342 -9.57 13.89 -15.87
N GLN A 343 -10.69 13.75 -15.16
CA GLN A 343 -11.73 14.78 -15.10
C GLN A 343 -11.59 15.71 -13.89
N PHE A 344 -11.06 15.22 -12.78
CA PHE A 344 -10.96 15.98 -11.54
C PHE A 344 -9.52 16.38 -11.26
N PRO A 345 -9.24 17.69 -11.07
CA PRO A 345 -7.88 18.18 -10.86
C PRO A 345 -7.22 17.64 -9.58
N ASN A 346 -8.03 17.25 -8.60
CA ASN A 346 -7.61 16.81 -7.29
C ASN A 346 -7.63 15.27 -7.10
N ILE A 347 -7.95 14.48 -8.13
CA ILE A 347 -7.96 13.01 -8.07
C ILE A 347 -6.77 12.45 -8.84
N TYR A 348 -6.11 11.46 -8.22
CA TYR A 348 -4.93 10.74 -8.70
C TYR A 348 -5.12 9.24 -8.54
N SER A 349 -4.24 8.44 -9.14
CA SER A 349 -4.18 6.99 -8.95
C SER A 349 -2.76 6.50 -9.03
N SER A 350 -2.20 5.99 -7.93
CA SER A 350 -0.80 5.56 -7.86
C SER A 350 -0.65 4.06 -7.73
N GLY A 351 0.44 3.55 -8.28
CA GLY A 351 0.88 2.16 -8.16
C GLY A 351 -0.18 1.14 -8.57
N TYR A 352 0.00 -0.07 -8.08
CA TYR A 352 -0.88 -1.20 -8.40
C TYR A 352 -1.36 -1.92 -7.13
N TRP A 353 -1.01 -1.42 -5.97
CA TRP A 353 -1.38 -1.87 -4.63
C TRP A 353 -1.67 -3.39 -4.56
N TRP A 354 -2.94 -3.77 -4.53
CA TRP A 354 -3.38 -5.17 -4.42
C TRP A 354 -2.98 -6.04 -5.62
N HIS A 355 -2.68 -5.41 -6.77
CA HIS A 355 -2.29 -6.09 -8.02
C HIS A 355 -0.78 -6.22 -8.23
N ASN A 356 0.06 -5.85 -7.25
CA ASN A 356 1.53 -5.87 -7.39
C ASN A 356 2.12 -7.24 -7.80
N PHE A 357 1.35 -8.32 -7.68
CA PHE A 357 1.72 -9.67 -8.16
C PHE A 357 0.90 -10.15 -9.35
N PHE A 358 0.15 -9.29 -10.01
CA PHE A 358 -0.69 -9.64 -11.17
C PHE A 358 -0.20 -8.95 -12.44
N PRO A 359 0.84 -9.47 -13.14
CA PRO A 359 1.44 -8.81 -14.31
C PRO A 359 0.41 -8.42 -15.38
N ALA A 360 -0.56 -9.30 -15.66
CA ALA A 360 -1.61 -9.02 -16.65
C ALA A 360 -2.50 -7.83 -16.26
N THR A 361 -2.83 -7.71 -14.98
CA THR A 361 -3.60 -6.56 -14.47
C THR A 361 -2.76 -5.29 -14.50
N ILE A 362 -1.47 -5.37 -14.16
CA ILE A 362 -0.54 -4.23 -14.25
C ILE A 362 -0.44 -3.75 -15.70
N GLU A 363 -0.21 -4.65 -16.66
CA GLU A 363 -0.13 -4.31 -18.09
C GLU A 363 -1.41 -3.61 -18.58
N LYS A 364 -2.59 -4.17 -18.23
CA LYS A 364 -3.88 -3.57 -18.54
C LYS A 364 -4.02 -2.18 -17.92
N THR A 365 -3.64 -2.03 -16.65
CA THR A 365 -3.76 -0.76 -15.92
C THR A 365 -2.80 0.31 -16.45
N VAL A 366 -1.55 -0.05 -16.80
CA VAL A 366 -0.61 0.85 -17.47
C VAL A 366 -1.18 1.34 -18.78
N SER A 367 -1.60 0.39 -19.65
CA SER A 367 -2.17 0.72 -20.96
C SER A 367 -3.39 1.65 -20.84
N LEU A 368 -4.24 1.39 -19.86
CA LEU A 368 -5.44 2.17 -19.61
C LEU A 368 -5.08 3.60 -19.15
N ARG A 369 -4.27 3.72 -18.10
CA ARG A 369 -3.89 5.02 -17.53
C ARG A 369 -3.19 5.90 -18.55
N MET A 370 -2.24 5.34 -19.30
CA MET A 370 -1.45 6.04 -20.32
C MET A 370 -2.34 6.60 -21.46
N GLN A 371 -3.47 5.98 -21.77
CA GLN A 371 -4.37 6.42 -22.84
C GLN A 371 -5.50 7.32 -22.33
N VAL A 372 -5.88 7.21 -21.06
CA VAL A 372 -7.07 7.88 -20.53
C VAL A 372 -6.73 9.17 -19.81
N ALA A 373 -5.65 9.24 -19.04
CA ALA A 373 -5.34 10.38 -18.19
C ALA A 373 -3.94 10.96 -18.46
N PRO A 374 -3.71 12.26 -18.19
CA PRO A 374 -2.38 12.85 -18.27
C PRO A 374 -1.38 12.11 -17.34
N MET A 375 -0.12 12.01 -17.76
CA MET A 375 0.94 11.33 -16.99
C MET A 375 1.17 11.90 -15.59
N THR A 376 0.78 13.15 -15.36
CA THR A 376 0.85 13.83 -14.05
C THR A 376 -0.24 13.40 -13.07
N LYS A 377 -1.11 12.47 -13.46
CA LYS A 377 -2.27 12.04 -12.67
C LYS A 377 -2.12 10.66 -12.06
N PHE A 378 -1.00 9.99 -12.31
CA PHE A 378 -0.76 8.68 -11.71
C PHE A 378 0.71 8.43 -11.38
N GLY A 379 0.94 7.76 -10.25
CA GLY A 379 2.24 7.21 -9.88
C GLY A 379 2.45 5.83 -10.51
N GLY A 380 3.67 5.58 -11.01
CA GLY A 380 4.00 4.33 -11.70
C GLY A 380 4.34 3.16 -10.79
N PHE A 381 4.59 3.41 -9.50
CA PHE A 381 5.03 2.38 -8.57
C PHE A 381 4.61 2.71 -7.13
N LEU A 382 4.31 1.69 -6.36
CA LEU A 382 4.33 1.59 -4.91
C LEU A 382 4.51 0.12 -4.54
N CYS A 383 5.23 -0.17 -3.47
CA CYS A 383 5.55 -1.56 -3.17
C CYS A 383 4.62 -2.22 -2.16
N ASP A 384 4.11 -1.50 -1.18
CA ASP A 384 3.31 -2.09 -0.09
C ASP A 384 4.06 -3.29 0.56
N ALA A 385 5.35 -3.10 0.91
CA ALA A 385 6.23 -4.16 1.37
C ALA A 385 6.58 -4.01 2.86
N TYR A 386 6.80 -5.14 3.55
CA TYR A 386 7.24 -5.18 4.95
C TYR A 386 8.76 -5.22 5.11
N TYR A 387 9.48 -5.76 4.10
CA TYR A 387 10.94 -5.83 4.04
C TYR A 387 11.42 -5.35 2.67
N VAL A 388 12.63 -4.82 2.63
CA VAL A 388 13.21 -4.25 1.41
C VAL A 388 13.36 -5.26 0.26
N GLU A 389 13.50 -6.54 0.57
CA GLU A 389 13.54 -7.62 -0.41
C GLU A 389 12.25 -7.71 -1.21
N TRP A 390 11.11 -7.49 -0.56
CA TRP A 390 9.81 -7.46 -1.22
C TRP A 390 9.62 -6.22 -2.08
N THR A 391 10.20 -5.08 -1.67
CA THR A 391 10.27 -3.88 -2.53
C THR A 391 10.98 -4.21 -3.84
N TYR A 392 12.15 -4.86 -3.75
CA TYR A 392 12.90 -5.30 -4.93
C TYR A 392 12.07 -6.25 -5.80
N GLY A 393 11.52 -7.31 -5.20
CA GLY A 393 10.79 -8.33 -5.95
C GLY A 393 9.56 -7.77 -6.68
N LYS A 394 8.76 -6.96 -6.01
CA LYS A 394 7.58 -6.30 -6.59
C LYS A 394 7.98 -5.33 -7.71
N LEU A 395 9.04 -4.57 -7.53
CA LEU A 395 9.55 -3.69 -8.59
C LEU A 395 9.94 -4.48 -9.84
N GLN A 396 10.52 -5.70 -9.70
CA GLN A 396 10.84 -6.53 -10.87
C GLN A 396 9.56 -6.98 -11.61
N VAL A 397 8.47 -7.29 -10.90
CA VAL A 397 7.17 -7.63 -11.53
C VAL A 397 6.61 -6.42 -12.27
N VAL A 398 6.53 -5.27 -11.57
CA VAL A 398 5.98 -4.02 -12.14
C VAL A 398 6.81 -3.57 -13.35
N LYS A 399 8.13 -3.58 -13.25
CA LYS A 399 9.04 -3.21 -14.34
C LYS A 399 8.78 -4.02 -15.61
N LYS A 400 8.69 -5.35 -15.48
CA LYS A 400 8.41 -6.23 -16.64
C LYS A 400 7.05 -5.95 -17.27
N ALA A 401 6.01 -5.84 -16.44
CA ALA A 401 4.66 -5.58 -16.92
C ALA A 401 4.53 -4.20 -17.57
N MET A 402 5.12 -3.17 -16.95
CA MET A 402 5.15 -1.81 -17.50
C MET A 402 5.92 -1.76 -18.83
N ALA A 403 7.10 -2.38 -18.91
CA ALA A 403 7.88 -2.42 -20.11
C ALA A 403 7.16 -3.16 -21.26
N SER A 404 6.47 -4.27 -20.95
CA SER A 404 5.63 -4.98 -21.92
C SER A 404 4.49 -4.11 -22.46
N ALA A 405 3.79 -3.39 -21.57
CA ALA A 405 2.69 -2.51 -21.96
C ALA A 405 3.17 -1.35 -22.85
N LEU A 406 4.26 -0.67 -22.45
CA LEU A 406 4.83 0.46 -23.18
C LEU A 406 5.41 0.03 -24.53
N ALA A 407 6.06 -1.14 -24.60
CA ALA A 407 6.56 -1.68 -25.86
C ALA A 407 5.42 -1.87 -26.87
N ARG A 408 4.30 -2.44 -26.48
CA ARG A 408 3.12 -2.57 -27.37
C ARG A 408 2.56 -1.23 -27.83
N MET A 409 2.63 -0.19 -26.99
CA MET A 409 2.17 1.15 -27.37
C MET A 409 3.09 1.80 -28.40
N VAL A 410 4.39 1.63 -28.27
CA VAL A 410 5.36 2.08 -29.27
C VAL A 410 5.20 1.30 -30.57
N GLU A 411 5.13 -0.05 -30.50
CA GLU A 411 4.95 -0.91 -31.68
C GLU A 411 3.64 -0.62 -32.43
N SER A 412 2.61 -0.14 -31.74
CA SER A 412 1.33 0.26 -32.37
C SER A 412 1.28 1.73 -32.78
N GLY A 413 2.36 2.50 -32.62
CA GLY A 413 2.47 3.88 -33.04
C GLY A 413 1.70 4.90 -32.18
N PHE A 414 1.37 4.56 -30.92
CA PHE A 414 0.80 5.53 -29.98
C PHE A 414 1.85 6.45 -29.38
N TYR A 415 3.09 5.96 -29.23
CA TYR A 415 4.25 6.71 -28.74
C TYR A 415 5.45 6.42 -29.62
N GLU A 416 6.39 7.36 -29.67
CA GLU A 416 7.75 7.11 -30.12
C GLU A 416 8.60 6.62 -28.91
N GLU A 417 9.70 5.89 -29.18
CA GLU A 417 10.55 5.40 -28.09
C GLU A 417 11.18 6.56 -27.29
N GLU A 418 11.42 7.70 -27.96
CA GLU A 418 11.96 8.92 -27.36
C GLU A 418 10.99 9.62 -26.38
N ASP A 419 9.70 9.36 -26.46
CA ASP A 419 8.70 9.90 -25.53
C ASP A 419 8.76 9.22 -24.16
N LEU A 420 9.30 7.99 -24.09
CA LEU A 420 9.23 7.17 -22.87
C LEU A 420 10.07 7.70 -21.71
N PRO A 421 11.32 8.19 -21.86
CA PRO A 421 12.09 8.68 -20.71
C PRO A 421 11.42 9.78 -19.90
N PRO A 422 10.86 10.86 -20.48
CA PRO A 422 10.13 11.87 -19.70
C PRO A 422 8.84 11.33 -19.09
N ILE A 423 8.12 10.41 -19.76
CA ILE A 423 6.93 9.75 -19.21
C ILE A 423 7.28 8.91 -17.98
N LEU A 424 8.33 8.11 -18.07
CA LEU A 424 8.81 7.28 -16.97
C LEU A 424 9.26 8.14 -15.78
N HIS A 425 10.02 9.21 -16.05
CA HIS A 425 10.46 10.12 -14.99
C HIS A 425 9.26 10.80 -14.30
N GLN A 426 8.30 11.29 -15.09
CA GLN A 426 7.09 11.92 -14.54
C GLN A 426 6.31 10.95 -13.66
N THR A 427 6.06 9.73 -14.14
CA THR A 427 5.19 8.79 -13.43
C THR A 427 5.87 8.09 -12.26
N LEU A 428 7.16 7.79 -12.34
CA LEU A 428 7.89 7.07 -11.29
C LEU A 428 8.47 7.99 -10.21
N HIS A 429 8.68 9.27 -10.53
CA HIS A 429 9.35 10.20 -9.62
C HIS A 429 8.56 11.48 -9.39
N ASP A 430 8.28 12.29 -10.44
CA ASP A 430 7.77 13.64 -10.24
C ASP A 430 6.32 13.65 -9.75
N THR A 431 5.45 12.80 -10.30
CA THR A 431 4.05 12.73 -9.84
C THR A 431 3.96 12.34 -8.36
N PRO A 432 4.56 11.26 -7.85
CA PRO A 432 4.51 10.98 -6.42
C PRO A 432 5.21 12.05 -5.56
N ARG A 433 6.31 12.67 -6.04
CA ARG A 433 6.95 13.79 -5.34
C ARG A 433 5.96 14.94 -5.12
N ASP A 434 5.31 15.39 -6.19
CA ASP A 434 4.44 16.55 -6.18
C ASP A 434 3.10 16.27 -5.48
N LEU A 435 2.55 15.05 -5.68
CA LEU A 435 1.32 14.62 -5.04
C LEU A 435 1.42 14.63 -3.51
N TYR A 436 2.54 14.17 -2.98
CA TYR A 436 2.71 13.94 -1.54
C TYR A 436 3.68 14.94 -0.86
N ASP A 437 4.12 15.97 -1.54
CA ASP A 437 5.09 16.97 -1.03
C ASP A 437 6.38 16.30 -0.51
N LEU A 438 6.97 15.38 -1.29
CA LEU A 438 8.12 14.57 -0.87
C LEU A 438 9.48 15.19 -1.17
N ALA A 439 9.52 16.47 -1.44
CA ALA A 439 10.76 17.20 -1.65
C ALA A 439 11.60 17.34 -0.35
#